data_e74c2eecb843da2a42ba549366c2de4f
#
_entry.id   e74c2eecb843da2a42ba549366c2de4f
#
_cell.length_a   1.000
_cell.length_b   1.000
_cell.length_c   1.000
_cell.angle_alpha   90.00
_cell.angle_beta   90.00
_cell.angle_gamma   90.00
#
_symmetry.space_group_name_H-M   'P 1'
#
loop_
_entity.id
_entity.type
_entity.pdbx_description
1 polymer ?
#
loop_
_entity_poly.entity_id
_entity_poly.type
_entity_poly.pdbx_seq_one_letter_code
_entity_poly.pdbx_strand_id
1 'polypeptide(L)'
;IRQSKPEFKAFSAKDAKIYEPYTESPAKATGNDRFDNRPGCNDWYETVKLNYGVDYCDAGGRSYHYEPVPNTWGKMTDILLFWASKGVDGFRCDMAEMVPTAFWSYATGILKAKYPHIVVIGEVYDPNQYRNYVKAGFDYLYDKVGMYDCLRGVVRGERPAASITHEWQVVDDIRDHMLYFLENHDEQRIASDFFCGSAMKAIPAAAMSLFFQQNPFMLYSGQEFGEKGMDKEGFSGTDGRTTIFDYWSPETLAHAYQDSSDSALSQEQKYLAATYRQLLRFANEEKAIREGETFDLMYVNPGSENFDPRTNFAFLRKKDDEAMLIVLNFAQEARQLQVCIPGHAFDFFHVAEEEVLVTELFSGGKQKVELKKDGVFPISMDANGVRIYKFNVKMEESDIILNEHHKEEFPPAHTAEHLLNQLMVRMFGCDRSKNAHIERKKSKMTFLVDHKPTRQEEKAIETEMNRLIELDMPVSYEFVDRDHIPANVKLDRLPDDASET
;
A
#
# COMPACT_ATOMS: atom_id res chain seq x y z
N ILE A 1 28.70 19.34 14.65
CA ILE A 1 28.73 17.99 14.05
C ILE A 1 30.04 17.73 13.34
N ARG A 2 30.48 18.61 12.46
CA ARG A 2 31.72 18.43 11.68
C ARG A 2 32.95 18.23 12.53
N GLN A 3 33.12 18.99 13.62
CA GLN A 3 34.28 18.89 14.51
C GLN A 3 34.35 17.58 15.29
N SER A 4 33.21 16.97 15.57
CA SER A 4 33.14 15.69 16.30
C SER A 4 33.46 14.47 15.45
N LYS A 5 33.54 14.61 14.13
CA LYS A 5 33.83 13.54 13.19
C LYS A 5 35.28 13.51 12.76
N PRO A 6 36.01 12.41 13.00
CA PRO A 6 37.39 12.25 12.56
C PRO A 6 37.55 12.39 11.04
N GLU A 7 36.56 11.98 10.27
CA GLU A 7 36.50 12.01 8.81
C GLU A 7 36.61 13.44 8.27
N PHE A 8 36.04 14.42 8.97
CA PHE A 8 36.14 15.81 8.55
C PHE A 8 37.56 16.39 8.72
N LYS A 9 38.37 15.81 9.57
CA LYS A 9 39.77 16.19 9.67
C LYS A 9 40.59 15.81 8.45
N ALA A 10 40.08 14.84 7.66
CA ALA A 10 40.73 14.41 6.44
C ALA A 10 40.33 15.25 5.20
N PHE A 11 39.32 16.11 5.31
CA PHE A 11 38.86 16.90 4.16
C PHE A 11 39.88 17.91 3.65
N SER A 12 40.52 18.65 4.47
CA SER A 12 41.71 19.40 4.18
C SER A 12 42.17 20.25 5.39
N ALA A 13 43.41 20.56 5.48
CA ALA A 13 43.90 21.53 6.48
C ALA A 13 43.35 22.95 6.30
N LYS A 14 42.78 23.24 5.10
CA LYS A 14 42.08 24.50 4.83
C LYS A 14 40.73 24.56 5.51
N ASP A 15 39.95 23.48 5.41
CA ASP A 15 38.58 23.42 5.94
C ASP A 15 38.58 23.26 7.46
N ALA A 16 39.58 22.58 8.03
CA ALA A 16 39.75 22.44 9.47
C ALA A 16 39.84 23.79 10.18
N LYS A 17 40.54 24.77 9.59
CA LYS A 17 40.68 26.11 10.16
C LYS A 17 39.41 26.93 10.23
N ILE A 18 38.48 26.70 9.30
CA ILE A 18 37.18 27.39 9.24
C ILE A 18 36.29 26.99 10.42
N TYR A 19 36.46 25.76 10.91
CA TYR A 19 35.57 25.20 11.95
C TYR A 19 36.25 25.08 13.31
N GLU A 20 37.52 25.46 13.43
CA GLU A 20 38.34 25.30 14.64
C GLU A 20 37.73 25.96 15.90
N PRO A 21 37.12 27.13 15.85
CA PRO A 21 36.53 27.75 17.04
C PRO A 21 35.08 27.30 17.31
N TYR A 22 34.50 26.45 16.49
CA TYR A 22 33.10 26.09 16.61
C TYR A 22 32.89 24.87 17.50
N THR A 23 32.16 25.05 18.60
CA THR A 23 31.82 23.98 19.54
C THR A 23 30.30 23.71 19.46
N GLU A 24 29.95 22.51 19.04
CA GLU A 24 28.60 22.05 19.06
C GLU A 24 28.26 21.27 20.31
N SER A 25 27.17 21.63 20.99
CA SER A 25 26.67 20.85 22.12
C SER A 25 25.25 21.29 22.49
N PRO A 26 24.30 20.38 22.46
CA PRO A 26 24.28 19.08 21.79
C PRO A 26 24.06 19.25 20.28
N ALA A 27 24.73 18.43 19.47
CA ALA A 27 24.50 18.39 18.04
C ALA A 27 23.32 17.46 17.73
N LYS A 28 22.24 18.02 17.19
CA LYS A 28 21.00 17.29 16.86
C LYS A 28 20.62 17.48 15.40
N ALA A 29 21.60 17.46 14.53
CA ALA A 29 21.42 17.86 13.15
C ALA A 29 21.64 16.73 12.16
N THR A 30 21.41 15.47 12.58
CA THR A 30 21.37 14.33 11.64
C THR A 30 19.98 14.18 11.03
N GLY A 31 19.92 13.72 9.77
CA GLY A 31 18.66 13.47 9.08
C GLY A 31 17.93 12.22 9.60
N ASN A 32 18.67 11.25 10.15
CA ASN A 32 18.10 10.06 10.79
C ASN A 32 17.79 10.27 12.29
N ASP A 33 17.37 9.21 12.98
CA ASP A 33 16.99 9.26 14.41
C ASP A 33 18.18 9.30 15.40
N ARG A 34 19.34 9.80 14.96
CA ARG A 34 20.48 10.00 15.81
C ARG A 34 20.52 11.43 16.34
N PHE A 35 20.30 11.61 17.66
CA PHE A 35 20.09 12.92 18.28
C PHE A 35 21.23 13.34 19.24
N ASP A 36 22.32 12.62 19.27
CA ASP A 36 23.50 13.00 20.08
C ASP A 36 24.56 13.77 19.27
N ASN A 37 25.57 14.27 19.94
CA ASN A 37 26.64 15.03 19.33
C ASN A 37 27.81 14.17 18.79
N ARG A 38 27.66 12.87 18.74
CA ARG A 38 28.64 11.90 18.23
C ARG A 38 28.03 10.88 17.27
N PRO A 39 27.46 11.34 16.16
CA PRO A 39 26.90 10.43 15.17
C PRO A 39 27.99 9.52 14.58
N GLY A 40 27.65 8.27 14.29
CA GLY A 40 28.51 7.30 13.62
C GLY A 40 28.69 7.62 12.13
N CYS A 41 29.52 6.88 11.40
CA CYS A 41 29.72 7.09 9.96
C CYS A 41 28.48 6.71 9.12
N ASN A 42 27.60 5.90 9.67
CA ASN A 42 26.34 5.50 9.03
C ASN A 42 25.16 6.39 9.41
N ASP A 43 25.37 7.39 10.28
CA ASP A 43 24.33 8.38 10.56
C ASP A 43 24.37 9.48 9.49
N TRP A 44 23.21 10.01 9.17
CA TRP A 44 23.05 11.03 8.11
C TRP A 44 23.50 12.41 8.59
N TYR A 45 24.76 12.53 8.95
CA TYR A 45 25.35 13.76 9.52
C TYR A 45 25.53 14.88 8.48
N GLU A 46 25.45 14.58 7.20
CA GLU A 46 25.47 15.54 6.09
C GLU A 46 24.11 16.22 5.86
N THR A 47 23.04 15.69 6.45
CA THR A 47 21.70 16.23 6.37
C THR A 47 21.28 16.91 7.66
N VAL A 48 20.27 17.77 7.61
CA VAL A 48 19.72 18.49 8.77
C VAL A 48 18.28 18.08 8.98
N LYS A 49 17.97 17.65 10.21
CA LYS A 49 16.58 17.36 10.59
C LYS A 49 15.82 18.67 10.73
N LEU A 50 14.75 18.82 9.95
CA LEU A 50 13.88 19.99 10.02
C LEU A 50 12.96 19.91 11.25
N ASN A 51 12.60 21.08 11.77
CA ASN A 51 11.70 21.16 12.91
C ASN A 51 10.24 21.04 12.47
N TYR A 52 9.67 19.86 12.62
CA TYR A 52 8.26 19.60 12.43
C TYR A 52 7.42 19.68 13.73
N GLY A 53 8.00 20.19 14.81
CA GLY A 53 7.31 20.32 16.09
C GLY A 53 7.40 19.07 16.97
N VAL A 54 8.38 18.20 16.72
CA VAL A 54 8.64 17.02 17.57
C VAL A 54 9.94 17.23 18.32
N ASP A 55 9.90 17.24 19.66
CA ASP A 55 11.08 17.21 20.52
C ASP A 55 11.39 15.77 20.94
N TYR A 56 12.54 15.27 20.51
CA TYR A 56 13.02 13.92 20.82
C TYR A 56 13.89 13.86 22.08
N CYS A 57 14.04 14.98 22.79
CA CYS A 57 15.01 15.14 23.88
C CYS A 57 14.35 15.26 25.24
N ASP A 58 13.04 15.30 25.30
CA ASP A 58 12.32 15.36 26.56
C ASP A 58 12.55 14.11 27.41
N ALA A 59 12.45 14.28 28.74
CA ALA A 59 12.66 13.22 29.73
C ALA A 59 11.60 12.14 29.63
N GLY A 60 11.01 11.73 28.81
CA GLY A 60 10.03 10.67 28.56
C GLY A 60 10.03 10.19 27.11
N GLY A 61 10.94 10.73 26.27
CA GLY A 61 11.05 10.39 24.88
C GLY A 61 10.62 11.51 23.95
N ARG A 62 9.47 11.39 23.28
CA ARG A 62 8.98 12.37 22.31
C ARG A 62 7.90 13.25 22.91
N SER A 63 7.96 14.57 22.67
CA SER A 63 6.85 15.48 22.88
C SER A 63 6.47 16.20 21.58
N TYR A 64 5.22 16.63 21.49
CA TYR A 64 4.65 17.22 20.28
C TYR A 64 4.27 18.68 20.52
N HIS A 65 4.74 19.57 19.66
CA HIS A 65 4.57 21.01 19.77
C HIS A 65 4.00 21.53 18.43
N TYR A 66 2.70 21.41 18.25
CA TYR A 66 2.02 21.79 17.01
C TYR A 66 1.26 23.11 17.11
N GLU A 67 1.25 23.74 18.29
CA GLU A 67 0.65 25.04 18.53
C GLU A 67 1.68 26.04 19.12
N PRO A 68 1.95 27.13 18.42
CA PRO A 68 1.48 27.44 17.06
C PRO A 68 2.04 26.46 16.03
N VAL A 69 1.31 26.26 14.91
CA VAL A 69 1.75 25.39 13.81
C VAL A 69 3.18 25.73 13.41
N PRO A 70 4.10 24.74 13.39
CA PRO A 70 5.49 24.99 13.03
C PRO A 70 5.63 25.67 11.66
N ASN A 71 6.48 26.66 11.56
CA ASN A 71 6.72 27.39 10.30
C ASN A 71 7.16 26.46 9.15
N THR A 72 7.86 25.36 9.49
CA THR A 72 8.26 24.32 8.54
C THR A 72 7.06 23.75 7.77
N TRP A 73 5.92 23.57 8.45
CA TRP A 73 4.71 23.02 7.80
C TRP A 73 4.21 23.89 6.65
N GLY A 74 4.10 25.21 6.90
CA GLY A 74 3.71 26.15 5.84
C GLY A 74 4.68 26.14 4.66
N LYS A 75 5.98 26.22 4.95
CA LYS A 75 7.02 26.24 3.91
C LYS A 75 7.05 24.97 3.07
N MET A 76 6.96 23.79 3.70
CA MET A 76 6.94 22.52 2.97
C MET A 76 5.65 22.34 2.16
N THR A 77 4.51 22.79 2.71
CA THR A 77 3.25 22.81 1.95
C THR A 77 3.32 23.76 0.76
N ASP A 78 3.93 24.94 0.91
CA ASP A 78 4.13 25.88 -0.22
C ASP A 78 5.01 25.27 -1.32
N ILE A 79 6.01 24.47 -0.98
CA ILE A 79 6.84 23.72 -1.95
C ILE A 79 5.98 22.71 -2.72
N LEU A 80 5.14 21.93 -2.03
CA LEU A 80 4.23 20.98 -2.68
C LEU A 80 3.27 21.72 -3.63
N LEU A 81 2.65 22.81 -3.17
CA LEU A 81 1.76 23.62 -3.97
C LEU A 81 2.46 24.26 -5.18
N PHE A 82 3.71 24.70 -5.02
CA PHE A 82 4.51 25.23 -6.11
C PHE A 82 4.69 24.20 -7.23
N TRP A 83 5.14 23.01 -6.90
CA TRP A 83 5.35 21.95 -7.89
C TRP A 83 4.02 21.43 -8.49
N ALA A 84 2.98 21.30 -7.68
CA ALA A 84 1.64 20.97 -8.17
C ALA A 84 1.15 21.99 -9.20
N SER A 85 1.45 23.30 -8.99
CA SER A 85 1.13 24.36 -9.95
C SER A 85 1.90 24.26 -11.28
N LYS A 86 2.98 23.48 -11.33
CA LYS A 86 3.76 23.19 -12.55
C LYS A 86 3.23 21.99 -13.33
N GLY A 87 2.18 21.33 -12.82
CA GLY A 87 1.52 20.25 -13.52
C GLY A 87 2.15 18.86 -13.27
N VAL A 88 2.81 18.65 -12.14
CA VAL A 88 3.19 17.29 -11.72
C VAL A 88 1.95 16.50 -11.33
N ASP A 89 1.96 15.20 -11.59
CA ASP A 89 0.83 14.30 -11.30
C ASP A 89 0.85 13.77 -9.86
N GLY A 90 1.99 13.84 -9.18
CA GLY A 90 2.10 13.34 -7.82
C GLY A 90 3.45 13.60 -7.17
N PHE A 91 3.58 13.13 -5.94
CA PHE A 91 4.80 13.22 -5.13
C PHE A 91 5.15 11.87 -4.52
N ARG A 92 6.38 11.46 -4.64
CA ARG A 92 6.97 10.41 -3.80
C ARG A 92 7.66 11.09 -2.61
N CYS A 93 7.23 10.74 -1.39
CA CYS A 93 7.70 11.32 -0.16
C CYS A 93 8.75 10.40 0.46
N ASP A 94 9.99 10.83 0.37
CA ASP A 94 11.14 10.15 0.93
C ASP A 94 11.07 10.11 2.45
N MET A 95 11.36 8.94 3.05
CA MET A 95 11.37 8.74 4.50
C MET A 95 10.14 9.35 5.20
N ALA A 96 8.95 9.16 4.63
CA ALA A 96 7.72 9.80 5.10
C ALA A 96 7.44 9.48 6.58
N GLU A 97 7.81 8.30 7.06
CA GLU A 97 7.63 7.89 8.46
C GLU A 97 8.48 8.66 9.46
N MET A 98 9.51 9.37 9.02
CA MET A 98 10.31 10.25 9.88
C MET A 98 9.67 11.64 10.05
N VAL A 99 8.57 11.91 9.38
CA VAL A 99 7.82 13.17 9.44
C VAL A 99 6.46 12.89 10.09
N PRO A 100 6.02 13.71 11.07
CA PRO A 100 4.78 13.43 11.80
C PRO A 100 3.55 13.32 10.90
N THR A 101 2.68 12.37 11.17
CA THR A 101 1.39 12.20 10.45
C THR A 101 0.51 13.45 10.53
N ALA A 102 0.60 14.20 11.63
CA ALA A 102 -0.11 15.49 11.77
C ALA A 102 0.31 16.52 10.70
N PHE A 103 1.62 16.60 10.37
CA PHE A 103 2.08 17.42 9.25
C PHE A 103 1.52 16.90 7.91
N TRP A 104 1.57 15.60 7.70
CA TRP A 104 1.06 15.02 6.45
C TRP A 104 -0.43 15.29 6.27
N SER A 105 -1.24 15.10 7.32
CA SER A 105 -2.68 15.44 7.28
C SER A 105 -2.91 16.92 6.94
N TYR A 106 -2.12 17.82 7.51
CA TYR A 106 -2.18 19.24 7.22
C TYR A 106 -1.82 19.53 5.75
N ALA A 107 -0.67 19.03 5.29
CA ALA A 107 -0.14 19.33 3.96
C ALA A 107 -0.98 18.70 2.83
N THR A 108 -1.33 17.41 2.97
CA THR A 108 -2.15 16.69 1.96
C THR A 108 -3.56 17.24 1.90
N GLY A 109 -4.14 17.63 3.04
CA GLY A 109 -5.46 18.27 3.08
C GLY A 109 -5.48 19.56 2.25
N ILE A 110 -4.51 20.44 2.42
CA ILE A 110 -4.38 21.68 1.64
C ILE A 110 -4.07 21.39 0.16
N LEU A 111 -3.15 20.46 -0.10
CA LEU A 111 -2.74 20.07 -1.44
C LEU A 111 -3.92 19.52 -2.25
N LYS A 112 -4.62 18.50 -1.71
CA LYS A 112 -5.73 17.84 -2.40
C LYS A 112 -6.97 18.70 -2.52
N ALA A 113 -7.21 19.61 -1.57
CA ALA A 113 -8.28 20.61 -1.72
C ALA A 113 -8.08 21.51 -2.96
N LYS A 114 -6.83 21.82 -3.31
CA LYS A 114 -6.50 22.66 -4.46
C LYS A 114 -6.22 21.85 -5.74
N TYR A 115 -5.63 20.69 -5.60
CA TYR A 115 -5.23 19.79 -6.69
C TYR A 115 -5.70 18.35 -6.40
N PRO A 116 -7.01 18.06 -6.57
CA PRO A 116 -7.59 16.77 -6.14
C PRO A 116 -7.08 15.55 -6.91
N HIS A 117 -6.44 15.73 -8.05
CA HIS A 117 -5.87 14.68 -8.88
C HIS A 117 -4.44 14.27 -8.47
N ILE A 118 -3.80 15.04 -7.59
CA ILE A 118 -2.43 14.76 -7.17
C ILE A 118 -2.37 13.46 -6.36
N VAL A 119 -1.49 12.56 -6.79
CA VAL A 119 -1.18 11.30 -6.09
C VAL A 119 -0.03 11.51 -5.12
N VAL A 120 -0.16 11.00 -3.90
CA VAL A 120 0.89 11.07 -2.87
C VAL A 120 1.31 9.66 -2.50
N ILE A 121 2.59 9.34 -2.74
CA ILE A 121 3.19 8.03 -2.46
C ILE A 121 4.16 8.20 -1.30
N GLY A 122 4.03 7.36 -0.27
CA GLY A 122 4.87 7.41 0.93
C GLY A 122 5.84 6.25 1.03
N GLU A 123 7.07 6.54 1.41
CA GLU A 123 8.02 5.56 1.87
C GLU A 123 7.85 5.40 3.38
N VAL A 124 7.16 4.33 3.78
CA VAL A 124 6.86 3.97 5.17
C VAL A 124 7.19 2.49 5.34
N TYR A 125 8.06 2.17 6.28
CA TYR A 125 8.58 0.80 6.48
C TYR A 125 8.01 0.10 7.71
N ASP A 126 7.41 0.84 8.66
CA ASP A 126 6.72 0.22 9.78
C ASP A 126 5.27 -0.13 9.41
N PRO A 127 4.91 -1.44 9.29
CA PRO A 127 3.56 -1.85 8.93
C PRO A 127 2.49 -1.41 9.93
N ASN A 128 2.86 -1.17 11.19
CA ASN A 128 1.95 -0.68 12.22
C ASN A 128 1.54 0.78 11.97
N GLN A 129 2.32 1.51 11.18
CA GLN A 129 2.05 2.90 10.84
C GLN A 129 1.29 3.07 9.51
N TYR A 130 1.20 2.05 8.66
CA TYR A 130 0.58 2.18 7.34
C TYR A 130 -0.79 2.87 7.39
N ARG A 131 -1.69 2.43 8.27
CA ARG A 131 -3.05 2.99 8.41
C ARG A 131 -3.05 4.45 8.83
N ASN A 132 -2.06 4.87 9.63
CA ASN A 132 -1.92 6.27 10.06
C ASN A 132 -1.52 7.17 8.88
N TYR A 133 -0.65 6.69 7.98
CA TYR A 133 -0.24 7.44 6.80
C TYR A 133 -1.32 7.46 5.71
N VAL A 134 -2.04 6.36 5.51
CA VAL A 134 -3.23 6.34 4.65
C VAL A 134 -4.25 7.37 5.15
N LYS A 135 -4.54 7.39 6.46
CA LYS A 135 -5.42 8.37 7.10
C LYS A 135 -4.91 9.82 6.94
N ALA A 136 -3.60 10.00 6.94
CA ALA A 136 -2.98 11.29 6.72
C ALA A 136 -3.01 11.76 5.25
N GLY A 137 -3.61 10.99 4.34
CA GLY A 137 -3.88 11.39 2.97
C GLY A 137 -2.92 10.84 1.92
N PHE A 138 -2.10 9.85 2.25
CA PHE A 138 -1.33 9.10 1.25
C PHE A 138 -2.24 8.22 0.42
N ASP A 139 -2.07 8.25 -0.89
CA ASP A 139 -2.79 7.39 -1.81
C ASP A 139 -2.16 6.00 -1.87
N TYR A 140 -0.82 5.94 -1.84
CA TYR A 140 -0.08 4.68 -1.85
C TYR A 140 1.10 4.72 -0.89
N LEU A 141 1.40 3.55 -0.32
CA LEU A 141 2.57 3.29 0.51
C LEU A 141 3.38 2.13 -0.07
N TYR A 142 4.69 2.18 0.03
CA TYR A 142 5.55 1.05 -0.33
C TYR A 142 5.26 -0.14 0.59
N ASP A 143 4.89 -1.29 0.02
CA ASP A 143 4.81 -2.54 0.77
C ASP A 143 6.18 -3.23 0.81
N LYS A 144 7.12 -2.59 1.53
CA LYS A 144 8.51 -3.05 1.61
C LYS A 144 8.65 -4.22 2.59
N VAL A 145 8.20 -4.03 3.82
CA VAL A 145 8.42 -5.01 4.91
C VAL A 145 7.47 -6.19 4.79
N GLY A 146 6.27 -6.01 4.21
CA GLY A 146 5.32 -7.07 3.91
C GLY A 146 5.66 -7.79 2.60
N MET A 147 5.02 -7.37 1.51
CA MET A 147 5.05 -8.10 0.24
C MET A 147 6.45 -8.16 -0.41
N TYR A 148 7.22 -7.06 -0.43
CA TYR A 148 8.56 -7.07 -1.03
C TYR A 148 9.49 -8.05 -0.31
N ASP A 149 9.63 -7.96 1.02
CA ASP A 149 10.53 -8.84 1.79
C ASP A 149 10.08 -10.30 1.72
N CYS A 150 8.77 -10.54 1.65
CA CYS A 150 8.22 -11.88 1.44
C CYS A 150 8.63 -12.43 0.08
N LEU A 151 8.32 -11.72 -1.01
CA LEU A 151 8.63 -12.16 -2.36
C LEU A 151 10.13 -12.37 -2.57
N ARG A 152 10.96 -11.47 -2.04
CA ARG A 152 12.42 -11.63 -2.04
C ARG A 152 12.82 -12.94 -1.36
N GLY A 153 12.29 -13.22 -0.17
CA GLY A 153 12.55 -14.45 0.56
C GLY A 153 12.08 -15.71 -0.18
N VAL A 154 10.92 -15.65 -0.86
CA VAL A 154 10.40 -16.77 -1.66
C VAL A 154 11.29 -17.04 -2.89
N VAL A 155 11.67 -16.01 -3.63
CA VAL A 155 12.58 -16.14 -4.80
C VAL A 155 13.94 -16.72 -4.40
N ARG A 156 14.44 -16.36 -3.21
CA ARG A 156 15.69 -16.90 -2.65
C ARG A 156 15.54 -18.29 -2.05
N GLY A 157 14.32 -18.81 -1.90
CA GLY A 157 14.04 -20.09 -1.22
C GLY A 157 14.15 -20.02 0.31
N GLU A 158 14.19 -18.84 0.89
CA GLU A 158 14.29 -18.57 2.33
C GLU A 158 12.92 -18.57 3.01
N ARG A 159 11.86 -18.31 2.26
CA ARG A 159 10.45 -18.35 2.71
C ARG A 159 9.61 -19.24 1.79
N PRO A 160 8.58 -19.92 2.30
CA PRO A 160 7.63 -20.64 1.47
C PRO A 160 6.73 -19.66 0.71
N ALA A 161 6.31 -20.02 -0.52
CA ALA A 161 5.36 -19.26 -1.30
C ALA A 161 4.02 -19.04 -0.56
N ALA A 162 3.60 -19.98 0.25
CA ALA A 162 2.42 -19.84 1.12
C ALA A 162 2.49 -18.65 2.09
N SER A 163 3.69 -18.10 2.37
CA SER A 163 3.81 -16.89 3.20
C SER A 163 3.16 -15.66 2.57
N ILE A 164 3.01 -15.64 1.25
CA ILE A 164 2.37 -14.55 0.51
C ILE A 164 0.93 -14.33 1.02
N THR A 165 0.22 -15.41 1.35
CA THR A 165 -1.14 -15.34 1.89
C THR A 165 -1.20 -14.51 3.19
N HIS A 166 -0.24 -14.69 4.08
CA HIS A 166 -0.19 -13.91 5.33
C HIS A 166 0.03 -12.41 5.05
N GLU A 167 0.97 -12.09 4.16
CA GLU A 167 1.35 -10.70 3.92
C GLU A 167 0.20 -9.87 3.32
N TRP A 168 -0.56 -10.43 2.36
CA TRP A 168 -1.71 -9.69 1.83
C TRP A 168 -2.86 -9.56 2.83
N GLN A 169 -3.06 -10.57 3.70
CA GLN A 169 -4.11 -10.52 4.73
C GLN A 169 -3.85 -9.45 5.79
N VAL A 170 -2.59 -9.20 6.13
CA VAL A 170 -2.22 -8.17 7.11
C VAL A 170 -2.66 -6.77 6.66
N VAL A 171 -2.70 -6.51 5.36
CA VAL A 171 -3.03 -5.21 4.79
C VAL A 171 -4.35 -5.21 4.00
N ASP A 172 -5.20 -6.22 4.17
CA ASP A 172 -6.42 -6.41 3.37
C ASP A 172 -7.38 -5.21 3.43
N ASP A 173 -7.52 -4.58 4.59
CA ASP A 173 -8.36 -3.40 4.81
C ASP A 173 -7.81 -2.12 4.15
N ILE A 174 -6.52 -2.09 3.81
CA ILE A 174 -5.84 -0.98 3.14
C ILE A 174 -5.16 -1.42 1.85
N ARG A 175 -5.50 -2.60 1.33
CA ARG A 175 -4.84 -3.21 0.17
C ARG A 175 -4.77 -2.28 -1.03
N ASP A 176 -5.80 -1.49 -1.29
CA ASP A 176 -5.88 -0.56 -2.41
C ASP A 176 -4.90 0.62 -2.29
N HIS A 177 -4.26 0.78 -1.14
CA HIS A 177 -3.24 1.78 -0.86
C HIS A 177 -1.80 1.25 -0.91
N MET A 178 -1.60 -0.04 -1.19
CA MET A 178 -0.26 -0.62 -1.19
C MET A 178 0.37 -0.54 -2.59
N LEU A 179 1.62 -0.09 -2.69
CA LEU A 179 2.41 -0.08 -3.90
C LEU A 179 3.40 -1.23 -3.88
N TYR A 180 3.32 -2.12 -4.87
CA TYR A 180 4.20 -3.26 -5.01
C TYR A 180 5.41 -2.95 -5.89
N PHE A 181 6.54 -3.53 -5.58
CA PHE A 181 7.77 -3.41 -6.33
C PHE A 181 8.70 -4.60 -6.04
N LEU A 182 9.70 -4.80 -6.87
CA LEU A 182 10.76 -5.80 -6.67
C LEU A 182 12.16 -5.21 -6.66
N GLU A 183 12.31 -4.01 -7.22
CA GLU A 183 13.54 -3.22 -7.23
C GLU A 183 13.22 -1.75 -7.00
N ASN A 184 14.13 -1.05 -6.36
CA ASN A 184 14.19 0.40 -6.29
C ASN A 184 15.66 0.85 -6.14
N HIS A 185 15.89 2.13 -5.92
CA HIS A 185 17.23 2.70 -5.79
C HIS A 185 17.93 2.38 -4.45
N ASP A 186 17.19 1.84 -3.46
CA ASP A 186 17.72 1.47 -2.15
C ASP A 186 17.93 -0.04 -1.99
N GLU A 187 17.24 -0.85 -2.78
CA GLU A 187 17.29 -2.31 -2.69
C GLU A 187 18.21 -2.92 -3.76
N GLN A 188 18.74 -4.10 -3.47
CA GLN A 188 19.55 -4.83 -4.45
C GLN A 188 18.75 -5.19 -5.69
N ARG A 189 19.40 -5.10 -6.85
CA ARG A 189 18.88 -5.59 -8.11
C ARG A 189 18.63 -7.10 -8.05
N ILE A 190 17.54 -7.57 -8.64
CA ILE A 190 17.19 -9.01 -8.67
C ILE A 190 18.31 -9.85 -9.28
N ALA A 191 18.91 -9.36 -10.37
CA ALA A 191 19.98 -10.06 -11.08
C ALA A 191 21.33 -10.01 -10.38
N SER A 192 21.48 -9.24 -9.29
CA SER A 192 22.70 -9.18 -8.49
C SER A 192 22.96 -10.47 -7.72
N ASP A 193 24.22 -10.72 -7.38
CA ASP A 193 24.62 -11.83 -6.51
C ASP A 193 24.06 -11.68 -5.08
N PHE A 194 23.66 -10.48 -4.70
CA PHE A 194 23.10 -10.16 -3.39
C PHE A 194 21.59 -10.43 -3.28
N PHE A 195 20.90 -10.60 -4.41
CA PHE A 195 19.49 -11.02 -4.42
C PHE A 195 19.39 -12.49 -4.86
N CYS A 196 19.34 -12.79 -6.14
CA CYS A 196 19.21 -14.19 -6.60
C CYS A 196 20.07 -14.55 -7.85
N GLY A 197 20.91 -13.64 -8.32
CA GLY A 197 21.88 -13.84 -9.39
C GLY A 197 21.29 -13.98 -10.81
N SER A 198 19.96 -13.99 -10.96
CA SER A 198 19.28 -14.03 -12.27
C SER A 198 17.90 -13.43 -12.18
N ALA A 199 17.61 -12.44 -13.01
CA ALA A 199 16.31 -11.79 -13.07
C ALA A 199 15.16 -12.73 -13.48
N MET A 200 15.49 -13.81 -14.20
CA MET A 200 14.51 -14.82 -14.63
C MET A 200 13.84 -15.52 -13.47
N LYS A 201 14.53 -15.69 -12.34
CA LYS A 201 13.98 -16.34 -11.13
C LYS A 201 12.85 -15.56 -10.49
N ALA A 202 12.77 -14.25 -10.72
CA ALA A 202 11.75 -13.39 -10.14
C ALA A 202 10.54 -13.12 -11.05
N ILE A 203 10.46 -13.76 -12.22
CA ILE A 203 9.29 -13.65 -13.10
C ILE A 203 7.98 -14.00 -12.35
N PRO A 204 7.90 -15.08 -11.55
CA PRO A 204 6.70 -15.36 -10.75
C PRO A 204 6.38 -14.26 -9.72
N ALA A 205 7.41 -13.65 -9.11
CA ALA A 205 7.23 -12.54 -8.18
C ALA A 205 6.72 -11.28 -8.88
N ALA A 206 7.20 -11.00 -10.09
CA ALA A 206 6.68 -9.89 -10.91
C ALA A 206 5.21 -10.12 -11.29
N ALA A 207 4.84 -11.34 -11.69
CA ALA A 207 3.46 -11.70 -11.99
C ALA A 207 2.56 -11.60 -10.74
N MET A 208 3.05 -12.04 -9.57
CA MET A 208 2.35 -11.88 -8.30
C MET A 208 2.07 -10.40 -8.02
N SER A 209 3.09 -9.55 -8.11
CA SER A 209 2.98 -8.12 -7.84
C SER A 209 2.05 -7.38 -8.81
N LEU A 210 1.94 -7.86 -10.06
CA LEU A 210 1.12 -7.24 -11.11
C LEU A 210 -0.33 -7.73 -11.11
N PHE A 211 -0.59 -8.96 -10.68
CA PHE A 211 -1.88 -9.61 -10.95
C PHE A 211 -2.69 -9.95 -9.72
N PHE A 212 -2.09 -9.97 -8.53
CA PHE A 212 -2.78 -10.47 -7.35
C PHE A 212 -3.90 -9.54 -6.89
N GLN A 213 -3.65 -8.23 -6.94
CA GLN A 213 -4.63 -7.20 -6.56
C GLN A 213 -4.62 -6.06 -7.58
N GLN A 214 -5.37 -4.99 -7.30
CA GLN A 214 -5.43 -3.78 -8.15
C GLN A 214 -4.33 -2.76 -7.77
N ASN A 215 -3.27 -3.21 -7.13
CA ASN A 215 -2.18 -2.35 -6.67
C ASN A 215 -1.35 -1.81 -7.83
N PRO A 216 -0.87 -0.58 -7.75
CA PRO A 216 0.16 -0.11 -8.66
C PRO A 216 1.45 -0.92 -8.46
N PHE A 217 2.14 -1.16 -9.55
CA PHE A 217 3.46 -1.79 -9.57
C PHE A 217 4.51 -0.80 -10.02
N MET A 218 5.55 -0.60 -9.21
CA MET A 218 6.69 0.22 -9.56
C MET A 218 7.75 -0.63 -10.26
N LEU A 219 7.94 -0.38 -11.55
CA LEU A 219 9.03 -0.96 -12.32
C LEU A 219 10.24 -0.05 -12.22
N TYR A 220 11.33 -0.53 -11.63
CA TYR A 220 12.57 0.23 -11.55
C TYR A 220 13.34 0.12 -12.87
N SER A 221 13.84 1.26 -13.36
CA SER A 221 14.53 1.35 -14.65
C SER A 221 15.68 0.34 -14.76
N GLY A 222 15.63 -0.53 -15.77
CA GLY A 222 16.58 -1.61 -16.00
C GLY A 222 16.19 -2.98 -15.43
N GLN A 223 15.16 -3.04 -14.59
CA GLN A 223 14.66 -4.31 -14.06
C GLN A 223 14.21 -5.25 -15.20
N GLU A 224 13.53 -4.70 -16.20
CA GLU A 224 13.06 -5.41 -17.39
C GLU A 224 14.18 -5.94 -18.29
N PHE A 225 15.40 -5.46 -18.09
CA PHE A 225 16.60 -5.91 -18.81
C PHE A 225 17.54 -6.73 -17.92
N GLY A 226 17.19 -6.95 -16.67
CA GLY A 226 18.03 -7.70 -15.73
C GLY A 226 19.32 -6.97 -15.37
N GLU A 227 19.24 -5.64 -15.13
CA GLU A 227 20.38 -4.87 -14.62
C GLU A 227 20.87 -5.49 -13.30
N LYS A 228 22.19 -5.67 -13.19
CA LYS A 228 22.79 -6.38 -12.06
C LYS A 228 23.20 -5.48 -10.89
N GLY A 229 23.53 -4.22 -11.16
CA GLY A 229 24.07 -3.33 -10.15
C GLY A 229 25.35 -3.88 -9.51
N MET A 230 26.16 -4.61 -10.29
CA MET A 230 27.38 -5.28 -9.80
C MET A 230 28.66 -4.51 -10.13
N ASP A 231 28.52 -3.29 -10.62
CA ASP A 231 29.60 -2.37 -10.82
C ASP A 231 29.92 -1.58 -9.54
N LYS A 232 30.73 -0.52 -9.63
CA LYS A 232 31.18 0.24 -8.46
C LYS A 232 30.26 1.39 -8.04
N GLU A 233 29.09 1.48 -8.65
CA GLU A 233 28.13 2.56 -8.46
C GLU A 233 27.21 2.41 -7.25
N GLY A 234 27.25 1.29 -6.54
CA GLY A 234 26.43 1.05 -5.35
C GLY A 234 26.75 1.99 -4.19
N PHE A 235 25.88 2.01 -3.18
CA PHE A 235 26.07 2.83 -1.98
C PHE A 235 27.35 2.53 -1.21
N SER A 236 27.81 1.29 -1.28
CA SER A 236 28.99 0.79 -0.56
C SER A 236 30.01 0.13 -1.52
N GLY A 237 30.02 0.54 -2.78
CA GLY A 237 30.78 -0.11 -3.85
C GLY A 237 29.95 -1.17 -4.54
N THR A 238 30.51 -2.32 -4.83
CA THR A 238 29.80 -3.43 -5.50
C THR A 238 28.89 -4.15 -4.52
N ASP A 239 27.66 -3.68 -4.38
CA ASP A 239 26.70 -4.19 -3.39
C ASP A 239 25.33 -4.57 -4.00
N GLY A 240 25.23 -4.62 -5.34
CA GLY A 240 24.03 -5.02 -6.06
C GLY A 240 22.98 -3.92 -6.18
N ARG A 241 23.31 -2.68 -5.84
CA ARG A 241 22.47 -1.50 -5.97
C ARG A 241 22.98 -0.57 -7.07
N THR A 242 22.09 0.12 -7.75
CA THR A 242 22.45 1.17 -8.69
C THR A 242 22.17 2.54 -8.10
N THR A 243 23.08 3.50 -8.36
CA THR A 243 22.88 4.88 -7.92
C THR A 243 21.75 5.56 -8.68
N ILE A 244 21.06 6.49 -8.02
CA ILE A 244 20.09 7.40 -8.66
C ILE A 244 20.76 8.66 -9.23
N PHE A 245 22.06 8.83 -9.02
CA PHE A 245 22.78 10.01 -9.48
C PHE A 245 23.23 9.86 -10.94
N ASP A 246 23.18 10.93 -11.69
CA ASP A 246 23.43 10.96 -13.14
C ASP A 246 24.92 10.93 -13.53
N TYR A 247 25.83 10.85 -12.56
CA TYR A 247 27.25 10.64 -12.84
C TYR A 247 27.62 9.20 -13.20
N TRP A 248 26.63 8.30 -13.20
CA TRP A 248 26.80 6.89 -13.55
C TRP A 248 25.74 6.47 -14.57
N SER A 249 26.14 5.67 -15.57
CA SER A 249 25.22 5.07 -16.54
C SER A 249 25.42 3.56 -16.55
N PRO A 250 24.46 2.77 -16.01
CA PRO A 250 24.52 1.32 -16.07
C PRO A 250 24.65 0.84 -17.53
N GLU A 251 25.59 -0.08 -17.78
CA GLU A 251 25.90 -0.56 -19.13
C GLU A 251 24.66 -1.21 -19.80
N THR A 252 23.90 -1.98 -19.05
CA THR A 252 22.66 -2.61 -19.53
C THR A 252 21.66 -1.58 -20.04
N LEU A 253 21.45 -0.48 -19.30
CA LEU A 253 20.55 0.59 -19.73
C LEU A 253 21.11 1.35 -20.93
N ALA A 254 22.41 1.64 -20.93
CA ALA A 254 23.06 2.26 -22.05
C ALA A 254 22.89 1.43 -23.36
N HIS A 255 23.06 0.11 -23.26
CA HIS A 255 22.84 -0.80 -24.37
C HIS A 255 21.38 -0.87 -24.81
N ALA A 256 20.43 -0.88 -23.86
CA ALA A 256 19.00 -0.93 -24.17
C ALA A 256 18.49 0.31 -24.91
N TYR A 257 19.09 1.49 -24.63
CA TYR A 257 18.64 2.76 -25.22
C TYR A 257 19.49 3.25 -26.38
N GLN A 258 20.63 2.62 -26.69
CA GLN A 258 21.49 2.99 -27.84
C GLN A 258 20.87 2.66 -29.19
N ASP A 259 20.09 1.60 -29.27
CA ASP A 259 19.53 1.10 -30.53
C ASP A 259 18.13 0.54 -30.32
N SER A 260 17.15 1.05 -31.07
CA SER A 260 15.78 0.55 -31.10
C SER A 260 15.63 -0.90 -31.56
N SER A 261 16.70 -1.50 -32.10
CA SER A 261 16.74 -2.90 -32.54
C SER A 261 17.11 -3.88 -31.41
N ASP A 262 17.39 -3.40 -30.19
CA ASP A 262 17.89 -4.20 -29.06
C ASP A 262 19.16 -5.03 -29.42
N SER A 263 19.92 -4.63 -30.44
CA SER A 263 21.01 -5.44 -30.96
C SER A 263 22.13 -5.68 -29.94
N ALA A 264 22.33 -4.76 -29.03
CA ALA A 264 23.35 -4.82 -27.98
C ALA A 264 22.96 -5.68 -26.78
N LEU A 265 21.66 -6.05 -26.62
CA LEU A 265 21.20 -6.89 -25.54
C LEU A 265 21.46 -8.38 -25.79
N SER A 266 21.75 -9.14 -24.73
CA SER A 266 21.83 -10.60 -24.79
C SER A 266 20.48 -11.25 -25.10
N GLN A 267 20.47 -12.53 -25.47
CA GLN A 267 19.23 -13.26 -25.71
C GLN A 267 18.37 -13.37 -24.46
N GLU A 268 19.00 -13.55 -23.28
CA GLU A 268 18.29 -13.59 -21.98
C GLU A 268 17.65 -12.24 -21.68
N GLN A 269 18.35 -11.14 -21.86
CA GLN A 269 17.82 -9.79 -21.68
C GLN A 269 16.64 -9.49 -22.62
N LYS A 270 16.74 -9.89 -23.89
CA LYS A 270 15.62 -9.75 -24.85
C LYS A 270 14.40 -10.56 -24.45
N TYR A 271 14.62 -11.80 -24.00
CA TYR A 271 13.54 -12.65 -23.51
C TYR A 271 12.88 -12.06 -22.27
N LEU A 272 13.68 -11.60 -21.31
CA LEU A 272 13.19 -10.97 -20.08
C LEU A 272 12.36 -9.71 -20.41
N ALA A 273 12.88 -8.83 -21.25
CA ALA A 273 12.18 -7.63 -21.68
C ALA A 273 10.86 -7.94 -22.40
N ALA A 274 10.84 -8.97 -23.25
CA ALA A 274 9.62 -9.44 -23.91
C ALA A 274 8.60 -9.97 -22.89
N THR A 275 9.06 -10.71 -21.88
CA THR A 275 8.21 -11.23 -20.79
C THR A 275 7.62 -10.09 -19.97
N TYR A 276 8.42 -9.11 -19.53
CA TYR A 276 7.91 -7.93 -18.81
C TYR A 276 6.89 -7.15 -19.65
N ARG A 277 7.15 -6.96 -20.95
CA ARG A 277 6.21 -6.32 -21.86
C ARG A 277 4.85 -7.05 -21.91
N GLN A 278 4.87 -8.40 -21.94
CA GLN A 278 3.63 -9.19 -21.91
C GLN A 278 2.93 -9.08 -20.57
N LEU A 279 3.66 -9.22 -19.45
CA LEU A 279 3.06 -9.10 -18.09
C LEU A 279 2.42 -7.72 -17.90
N LEU A 280 3.12 -6.64 -18.23
CA LEU A 280 2.61 -5.27 -18.14
C LEU A 280 1.40 -5.04 -19.07
N ARG A 281 1.43 -5.64 -20.26
CA ARG A 281 0.29 -5.57 -21.18
C ARG A 281 -0.93 -6.27 -20.58
N PHE A 282 -0.79 -7.49 -20.08
CA PHE A 282 -1.88 -8.20 -19.43
C PHE A 282 -2.43 -7.42 -18.22
N ALA A 283 -1.55 -6.86 -17.40
CA ALA A 283 -1.96 -6.02 -16.26
C ALA A 283 -2.81 -4.81 -16.69
N ASN A 284 -2.54 -4.23 -17.88
CA ASN A 284 -3.26 -3.06 -18.38
C ASN A 284 -4.48 -3.38 -19.25
N GLU A 285 -4.51 -4.53 -19.91
CA GLU A 285 -5.58 -4.87 -20.87
C GLU A 285 -6.67 -5.75 -20.24
N GLU A 286 -6.30 -6.69 -19.34
CA GLU A 286 -7.21 -7.68 -18.81
C GLU A 286 -8.09 -7.10 -17.69
N LYS A 287 -9.41 -7.12 -17.89
CA LYS A 287 -10.37 -6.52 -16.98
C LYS A 287 -10.37 -7.19 -15.60
N ALA A 288 -10.27 -8.52 -15.59
CA ALA A 288 -10.19 -9.28 -14.33
C ALA A 288 -8.98 -8.88 -13.49
N ILE A 289 -7.85 -8.46 -14.11
CA ILE A 289 -6.67 -7.98 -13.38
C ILE A 289 -6.89 -6.55 -12.89
N ARG A 290 -7.33 -5.65 -13.77
CA ARG A 290 -7.45 -4.22 -13.44
C ARG A 290 -8.54 -3.91 -12.43
N GLU A 291 -9.63 -4.65 -12.47
CA GLU A 291 -10.87 -4.29 -11.77
C GLU A 291 -11.48 -5.46 -10.98
N GLY A 292 -10.89 -6.65 -11.10
CA GLY A 292 -11.44 -7.86 -10.54
C GLY A 292 -11.12 -8.07 -9.07
N GLU A 293 -11.89 -8.94 -8.45
CA GLU A 293 -11.63 -9.45 -7.12
C GLU A 293 -10.67 -10.63 -7.17
N THR A 294 -9.94 -10.85 -6.08
CA THR A 294 -8.99 -11.95 -5.92
C THR A 294 -9.58 -13.04 -5.04
N PHE A 295 -9.35 -14.29 -5.42
CA PHE A 295 -9.59 -15.44 -4.57
C PHE A 295 -8.30 -16.26 -4.42
N ASP A 296 -7.74 -16.29 -3.23
CA ASP A 296 -6.52 -17.04 -2.91
C ASP A 296 -6.83 -18.54 -2.82
N LEU A 297 -6.13 -19.35 -3.61
CA LEU A 297 -6.32 -20.81 -3.67
C LEU A 297 -5.38 -21.59 -2.74
N MET A 298 -4.57 -20.89 -1.93
CA MET A 298 -3.53 -21.55 -1.13
C MET A 298 -4.09 -22.36 0.03
N TYR A 299 -5.31 -22.10 0.51
CA TYR A 299 -5.87 -22.84 1.64
C TYR A 299 -6.32 -24.28 1.27
N VAL A 300 -6.56 -24.57 -0.03
CA VAL A 300 -7.00 -25.92 -0.48
C VAL A 300 -5.90 -26.69 -1.20
N ASN A 301 -4.96 -26.01 -1.85
CA ASN A 301 -3.98 -26.65 -2.74
C ASN A 301 -2.78 -27.31 -2.05
N PRO A 302 -2.33 -26.97 -0.82
CA PRO A 302 -1.24 -27.70 -0.16
C PRO A 302 -1.45 -29.20 0.00
N GLY A 303 -2.68 -29.68 -0.14
CA GLY A 303 -3.02 -31.11 -0.14
C GLY A 303 -3.17 -31.72 -1.53
N SER A 304 -3.05 -30.93 -2.60
CA SER A 304 -3.20 -31.41 -3.98
C SER A 304 -1.95 -32.12 -4.47
N GLU A 305 -2.11 -33.06 -5.38
CA GLU A 305 -1.00 -33.82 -5.94
C GLU A 305 0.01 -32.88 -6.62
N ASN A 306 1.27 -33.02 -6.26
CA ASN A 306 2.42 -32.28 -6.77
C ASN A 306 2.42 -30.77 -6.52
N PHE A 307 1.47 -30.24 -5.77
CA PHE A 307 1.44 -28.82 -5.38
C PHE A 307 2.27 -28.61 -4.09
N ASP A 308 3.45 -28.01 -4.24
CA ASP A 308 4.34 -27.71 -3.11
C ASP A 308 4.12 -26.24 -2.66
N PRO A 309 3.52 -26.00 -1.48
CA PRO A 309 3.25 -24.65 -0.98
C PRO A 309 4.52 -23.85 -0.65
N ARG A 310 5.69 -24.48 -0.68
CA ARG A 310 6.96 -23.75 -0.55
C ARG A 310 7.35 -23.03 -1.83
N THR A 311 6.93 -23.58 -2.99
CA THR A 311 7.37 -23.09 -4.30
C THR A 311 6.23 -22.77 -5.26
N ASN A 312 4.99 -23.17 -4.96
CA ASN A 312 3.85 -22.93 -5.81
C ASN A 312 2.85 -21.96 -5.13
N PHE A 313 2.27 -21.09 -5.91
CA PHE A 313 1.20 -20.19 -5.50
C PHE A 313 0.14 -20.12 -6.61
N ALA A 314 -1.13 -20.13 -6.22
CA ALA A 314 -2.24 -20.06 -7.18
C ALA A 314 -3.37 -19.18 -6.65
N PHE A 315 -4.01 -18.44 -7.56
CA PHE A 315 -5.13 -17.58 -7.25
C PHE A 315 -6.02 -17.35 -8.47
N LEU A 316 -7.23 -16.93 -8.21
CA LEU A 316 -8.20 -16.52 -9.23
C LEU A 316 -8.38 -15.01 -9.21
N ARG A 317 -8.64 -14.45 -10.38
CA ARG A 317 -9.13 -13.09 -10.57
C ARG A 317 -10.43 -13.12 -11.35
N LYS A 318 -11.40 -12.30 -10.99
CA LYS A 318 -12.66 -12.23 -11.73
C LYS A 318 -13.26 -10.83 -11.73
N LYS A 319 -13.74 -10.42 -12.90
CA LYS A 319 -14.56 -9.23 -13.09
C LYS A 319 -15.65 -9.53 -14.12
N ASP A 320 -16.90 -9.31 -13.75
CA ASP A 320 -18.08 -9.65 -14.56
C ASP A 320 -18.02 -11.10 -15.07
N ASP A 321 -18.02 -11.32 -16.38
CA ASP A 321 -17.89 -12.65 -17.00
C ASP A 321 -16.44 -13.10 -17.24
N GLU A 322 -15.46 -12.21 -17.10
CA GLU A 322 -14.04 -12.54 -17.28
C GLU A 322 -13.45 -13.12 -16.02
N ALA A 323 -12.90 -14.32 -16.10
CA ALA A 323 -12.19 -14.98 -15.03
C ALA A 323 -10.80 -15.42 -15.48
N MET A 324 -9.87 -15.45 -14.55
CA MET A 324 -8.48 -15.85 -14.78
C MET A 324 -7.97 -16.73 -13.63
N LEU A 325 -7.32 -17.84 -13.98
CA LEU A 325 -6.52 -18.63 -13.07
C LEU A 325 -5.05 -18.31 -13.29
N ILE A 326 -4.38 -17.82 -12.28
CA ILE A 326 -2.95 -17.51 -12.29
C ILE A 326 -2.22 -18.50 -11.38
N VAL A 327 -1.18 -19.13 -11.92
CA VAL A 327 -0.37 -20.11 -11.19
C VAL A 327 1.09 -19.76 -11.34
N LEU A 328 1.80 -19.75 -10.23
CA LEU A 328 3.18 -19.35 -10.08
C LEU A 328 4.02 -20.53 -9.60
N ASN A 329 5.19 -20.72 -10.22
CA ASN A 329 6.18 -21.72 -9.82
C ASN A 329 7.52 -21.03 -9.54
N PHE A 330 7.90 -20.96 -8.28
CA PHE A 330 9.20 -20.43 -7.83
C PHE A 330 10.30 -21.50 -7.79
N ALA A 331 9.95 -22.77 -8.08
CA ALA A 331 10.95 -23.82 -8.18
C ALA A 331 11.84 -23.65 -9.41
N GLN A 332 13.11 -24.05 -9.28
CA GLN A 332 14.08 -24.02 -10.39
C GLN A 332 13.95 -25.27 -11.32
N GLU A 333 12.85 -25.95 -11.25
CA GLU A 333 12.52 -27.13 -12.06
C GLU A 333 11.08 -27.09 -12.54
N ALA A 334 10.83 -27.69 -13.69
CA ALA A 334 9.49 -27.84 -14.23
C ALA A 334 8.63 -28.74 -13.34
N ARG A 335 7.34 -28.44 -13.24
CA ARG A 335 6.39 -29.17 -12.41
C ARG A 335 5.12 -29.50 -13.18
N GLN A 336 4.51 -30.63 -12.86
CA GLN A 336 3.14 -30.96 -13.26
C GLN A 336 2.27 -30.81 -12.02
N LEU A 337 1.41 -29.80 -12.03
CA LEU A 337 0.56 -29.44 -10.88
C LEU A 337 -0.87 -29.89 -11.11
N GLN A 338 -1.54 -30.17 -10.02
CA GLN A 338 -2.98 -30.34 -9.95
C GLN A 338 -3.54 -29.20 -9.09
N VAL A 339 -4.19 -28.21 -9.70
CA VAL A 339 -4.74 -27.05 -8.99
C VAL A 339 -6.23 -27.24 -8.76
N CYS A 340 -6.64 -27.36 -7.51
CA CYS A 340 -8.03 -27.46 -7.12
C CYS A 340 -8.67 -26.06 -7.10
N ILE A 341 -9.88 -25.94 -7.72
CA ILE A 341 -10.76 -24.79 -7.61
C ILE A 341 -11.93 -25.18 -6.70
N PRO A 342 -11.96 -24.69 -5.45
CA PRO A 342 -12.94 -25.15 -4.47
C PRO A 342 -14.34 -24.58 -4.71
N GLY A 343 -15.38 -25.27 -4.22
CA GLY A 343 -16.74 -24.79 -4.26
C GLY A 343 -16.91 -23.38 -3.72
N HIS A 344 -16.16 -23.01 -2.68
CA HIS A 344 -16.12 -21.64 -2.13
C HIS A 344 -15.74 -20.56 -3.16
N ALA A 345 -14.89 -20.86 -4.15
CA ALA A 345 -14.55 -19.90 -5.21
C ALA A 345 -15.74 -19.64 -6.13
N PHE A 346 -16.53 -20.68 -6.42
CA PHE A 346 -17.77 -20.56 -7.18
C PHE A 346 -18.79 -19.72 -6.44
N ASP A 347 -18.98 -20.00 -5.16
CA ASP A 347 -19.93 -19.27 -4.31
C ASP A 347 -19.50 -17.79 -4.13
N PHE A 348 -18.19 -17.54 -3.93
CA PHE A 348 -17.63 -16.19 -3.79
C PHE A 348 -17.82 -15.34 -5.06
N PHE A 349 -17.59 -15.95 -6.22
CA PHE A 349 -17.72 -15.28 -7.50
C PHE A 349 -19.12 -15.40 -8.13
N HIS A 350 -20.04 -16.13 -7.52
CA HIS A 350 -21.39 -16.41 -8.02
C HIS A 350 -21.37 -16.99 -9.44
N VAL A 351 -20.52 -18.00 -9.68
CA VAL A 351 -20.37 -18.62 -11.00
C VAL A 351 -20.91 -20.04 -11.03
N ALA A 352 -21.51 -20.40 -12.17
CA ALA A 352 -22.06 -21.72 -12.40
C ALA A 352 -20.97 -22.73 -12.82
N GLU A 353 -21.23 -24.02 -12.58
CA GLU A 353 -20.46 -25.10 -13.19
C GLU A 353 -20.77 -25.17 -14.68
N GLU A 354 -19.75 -25.15 -15.54
CA GLU A 354 -19.92 -25.23 -16.99
C GLU A 354 -18.65 -25.66 -17.72
N GLU A 355 -18.80 -26.07 -19.00
CA GLU A 355 -17.65 -26.22 -19.90
C GLU A 355 -17.24 -24.85 -20.44
N VAL A 356 -15.99 -24.44 -20.22
CA VAL A 356 -15.44 -23.17 -20.69
C VAL A 356 -14.30 -23.37 -21.67
N LEU A 357 -14.14 -22.42 -22.59
CA LEU A 357 -12.95 -22.34 -23.44
C LEU A 357 -11.88 -21.53 -22.72
N VAL A 358 -10.84 -22.20 -22.28
CA VAL A 358 -9.71 -21.58 -21.58
C VAL A 358 -8.62 -21.22 -22.59
N THR A 359 -8.08 -20.00 -22.48
CA THR A 359 -6.94 -19.53 -23.26
C THR A 359 -5.73 -19.30 -22.33
N GLU A 360 -4.62 -19.97 -22.61
CA GLU A 360 -3.33 -19.65 -21.94
C GLU A 360 -2.73 -18.43 -22.63
N LEU A 361 -2.47 -17.34 -21.86
CA LEU A 361 -2.20 -16.02 -22.45
C LEU A 361 -0.83 -15.88 -23.07
N PHE A 362 0.19 -16.59 -22.59
CA PHE A 362 1.54 -16.49 -23.17
C PHE A 362 1.64 -17.21 -24.51
N SER A 363 1.08 -18.40 -24.61
CA SER A 363 1.16 -19.23 -25.82
C SER A 363 -0.01 -18.99 -26.80
N GLY A 364 -1.12 -18.44 -26.33
CA GLY A 364 -2.37 -18.37 -27.06
C GLY A 364 -3.08 -19.70 -27.23
N GLY A 365 -2.58 -20.77 -26.58
CA GLY A 365 -3.17 -22.10 -26.62
C GLY A 365 -4.57 -22.13 -26.02
N LYS A 366 -5.49 -22.84 -26.67
CA LYS A 366 -6.88 -22.93 -26.24
C LYS A 366 -7.26 -24.38 -25.96
N GLN A 367 -8.02 -24.59 -24.87
CA GLN A 367 -8.56 -25.89 -24.51
C GLN A 367 -9.94 -25.75 -23.85
N LYS A 368 -10.78 -26.76 -24.01
CA LYS A 368 -12.04 -26.86 -23.31
C LYS A 368 -11.80 -27.52 -21.96
N VAL A 369 -12.35 -26.94 -20.91
CA VAL A 369 -12.23 -27.41 -19.54
C VAL A 369 -13.60 -27.39 -18.89
N GLU A 370 -13.93 -28.44 -18.19
CA GLU A 370 -15.14 -28.50 -17.37
C GLU A 370 -14.84 -27.89 -16.00
N LEU A 371 -15.35 -26.70 -15.74
CA LEU A 371 -15.27 -26.06 -14.43
C LEU A 371 -16.31 -26.70 -13.51
N LYS A 372 -15.83 -27.32 -12.45
CA LYS A 372 -16.65 -27.95 -11.42
C LYS A 372 -16.20 -27.51 -10.03
N LYS A 373 -17.14 -27.43 -9.09
CA LYS A 373 -16.85 -27.25 -7.66
C LYS A 373 -15.93 -28.38 -7.19
N ASP A 374 -14.84 -28.01 -6.52
CA ASP A 374 -13.77 -28.92 -6.08
C ASP A 374 -13.07 -29.68 -7.24
N GLY A 375 -13.22 -29.19 -8.45
CA GLY A 375 -12.57 -29.72 -9.64
C GLY A 375 -11.07 -29.43 -9.66
N VAL A 376 -10.31 -30.27 -10.38
CA VAL A 376 -8.87 -30.17 -10.48
C VAL A 376 -8.44 -29.78 -11.89
N PHE A 377 -7.58 -28.76 -11.98
CA PHE A 377 -7.03 -28.24 -13.22
C PHE A 377 -5.57 -28.69 -13.37
N PRO A 378 -5.25 -29.59 -14.33
CA PRO A 378 -3.87 -30.05 -14.55
C PRO A 378 -3.06 -28.98 -15.29
N ILE A 379 -1.88 -28.64 -14.76
CA ILE A 379 -1.05 -27.54 -15.28
C ILE A 379 0.40 -27.99 -15.40
N SER A 380 0.99 -27.78 -16.58
CA SER A 380 2.42 -27.93 -16.80
C SER A 380 3.11 -26.57 -16.58
N MET A 381 4.00 -26.52 -15.61
CA MET A 381 4.75 -25.32 -15.22
C MET A 381 6.21 -25.45 -15.60
N ASP A 382 6.78 -24.41 -16.19
CA ASP A 382 8.21 -24.29 -16.36
C ASP A 382 8.91 -23.93 -15.03
N ALA A 383 10.22 -24.12 -14.97
CA ALA A 383 11.05 -23.60 -13.89
C ALA A 383 10.90 -22.07 -13.80
N ASN A 384 10.74 -21.52 -12.60
CA ASN A 384 10.48 -20.11 -12.36
C ASN A 384 9.37 -19.53 -13.29
N GLY A 385 8.31 -20.32 -13.49
CA GLY A 385 7.30 -20.11 -14.51
C GLY A 385 6.02 -19.47 -14.00
N VAL A 386 5.29 -18.90 -14.93
CA VAL A 386 3.95 -18.33 -14.74
C VAL A 386 3.02 -18.94 -15.79
N ARG A 387 1.80 -19.29 -15.38
CA ARG A 387 0.70 -19.62 -16.29
C ARG A 387 -0.51 -18.76 -15.98
N ILE A 388 -1.11 -18.23 -17.01
CA ILE A 388 -2.29 -17.37 -16.93
C ILE A 388 -3.35 -17.92 -17.86
N TYR A 389 -4.40 -18.46 -17.29
CA TYR A 389 -5.52 -19.03 -18.01
C TYR A 389 -6.72 -18.10 -17.93
N LYS A 390 -7.12 -17.54 -19.08
CA LYS A 390 -8.28 -16.68 -19.21
C LYS A 390 -9.47 -17.47 -19.74
N PHE A 391 -10.65 -17.25 -19.18
CA PHE A 391 -11.91 -17.85 -19.61
C PHE A 391 -13.09 -16.96 -19.21
N ASN A 392 -14.21 -17.14 -19.91
CA ASN A 392 -15.46 -16.48 -19.56
C ASN A 392 -16.35 -17.45 -18.80
N VAL A 393 -17.01 -16.95 -17.77
CA VAL A 393 -17.91 -17.71 -16.90
C VAL A 393 -19.32 -17.13 -16.94
N LYS A 394 -20.31 -18.00 -16.78
CA LYS A 394 -21.68 -17.58 -16.54
C LYS A 394 -21.89 -17.35 -15.06
N MET A 395 -22.62 -16.29 -14.75
CA MET A 395 -23.11 -16.06 -13.40
C MET A 395 -24.15 -17.14 -13.06
N GLU A 396 -24.13 -17.65 -11.83
CA GLU A 396 -25.26 -18.40 -11.33
C GLU A 396 -26.51 -17.53 -11.47
N GLU A 397 -27.59 -18.07 -12.04
CA GLU A 397 -28.88 -17.41 -11.98
C GLU A 397 -29.31 -17.41 -10.50
N SER A 398 -28.92 -16.35 -9.78
CA SER A 398 -29.43 -16.15 -8.44
C SER A 398 -30.92 -15.85 -8.56
N ASP A 399 -31.74 -16.70 -8.01
CA ASP A 399 -33.09 -16.34 -7.67
C ASP A 399 -33.07 -15.02 -6.93
N ILE A 400 -33.55 -13.98 -7.59
CA ILE A 400 -33.83 -12.63 -7.10
C ILE A 400 -33.01 -12.26 -5.84
N ILE A 401 -31.84 -11.64 -6.01
CA ILE A 401 -31.16 -10.94 -4.92
C ILE A 401 -32.02 -9.73 -4.54
N LEU A 402 -32.96 -9.97 -3.64
CA LEU A 402 -33.59 -8.92 -2.86
C LEU A 402 -32.51 -8.34 -1.93
N ASN A 403 -31.99 -7.18 -2.29
CA ASN A 403 -31.06 -6.34 -1.53
C ASN A 403 -29.56 -6.67 -1.68
N GLU A 404 -28.94 -6.22 -2.76
CA GLU A 404 -27.56 -5.76 -2.68
C GLU A 404 -27.52 -4.50 -1.81
N HIS A 405 -27.07 -4.65 -0.57
CA HIS A 405 -26.73 -3.52 0.27
C HIS A 405 -25.37 -2.95 -0.15
N HIS A 406 -25.37 -2.09 -1.15
CA HIS A 406 -24.26 -1.17 -1.33
C HIS A 406 -24.32 -0.16 -0.18
N LYS A 407 -23.46 -0.32 0.82
CA LYS A 407 -23.21 0.71 1.82
C LYS A 407 -22.52 1.90 1.14
N GLU A 408 -23.29 2.76 0.52
CA GLU A 408 -22.81 4.10 0.19
C GLU A 408 -22.75 4.89 1.49
N GLU A 409 -21.56 5.17 1.99
CA GLU A 409 -21.38 6.14 3.07
C GLU A 409 -21.93 7.49 2.61
N PHE A 410 -22.83 8.01 3.41
CA PHE A 410 -23.44 9.31 3.13
C PHE A 410 -23.19 10.26 4.31
N PRO A 411 -22.10 11.06 4.29
CA PRO A 411 -21.71 11.93 5.38
C PRO A 411 -22.83 12.80 5.96
N PRO A 412 -23.76 13.36 5.17
CA PRO A 412 -24.89 14.11 5.72
C PRO A 412 -25.81 13.28 6.63
N ALA A 413 -25.98 11.98 6.34
CA ALA A 413 -26.78 11.11 7.21
C ALA A 413 -26.08 10.80 8.53
N HIS A 414 -24.76 10.70 8.56
CA HIS A 414 -23.98 10.58 9.79
C HIS A 414 -24.06 11.85 10.65
N THR A 415 -23.99 13.03 10.04
CA THR A 415 -24.21 14.28 10.76
C THR A 415 -25.62 14.32 11.36
N ALA A 416 -26.64 13.93 10.61
CA ALA A 416 -28.00 13.83 11.10
C ALA A 416 -28.15 12.82 12.26
N GLU A 417 -27.41 11.71 12.23
CA GLU A 417 -27.34 10.76 13.35
C GLU A 417 -26.89 11.43 14.64
N HIS A 418 -25.78 12.18 14.59
CA HIS A 418 -25.26 12.89 15.76
C HIS A 418 -26.26 13.91 16.30
N LEU A 419 -26.91 14.66 15.43
CA LEU A 419 -27.94 15.63 15.83
C LEU A 419 -29.14 14.92 16.49
N LEU A 420 -29.64 13.84 15.88
CA LEU A 420 -30.77 13.08 16.42
C LEU A 420 -30.41 12.44 17.76
N ASN A 421 -29.22 11.85 17.91
CA ASN A 421 -28.75 11.32 19.19
C ASN A 421 -28.81 12.37 20.29
N GLN A 422 -28.34 13.58 20.02
CA GLN A 422 -28.31 14.65 21.00
C GLN A 422 -29.70 15.17 21.32
N LEU A 423 -30.60 15.24 20.36
CA LEU A 423 -31.99 15.62 20.59
C LEU A 423 -32.74 14.61 21.43
N MET A 424 -32.58 13.31 21.14
CA MET A 424 -33.21 12.25 21.93
C MET A 424 -32.75 12.27 23.39
N VAL A 425 -31.44 12.44 23.64
CA VAL A 425 -30.90 12.60 24.99
C VAL A 425 -31.49 13.81 25.70
N ARG A 426 -31.66 14.95 25.05
CA ARG A 426 -32.19 16.19 25.65
C ARG A 426 -33.68 16.14 25.88
N MET A 427 -34.44 15.55 24.98
CA MET A 427 -35.92 15.55 25.07
C MET A 427 -36.46 14.44 25.95
N PHE A 428 -35.80 13.28 25.97
CA PHE A 428 -36.30 12.08 26.66
C PHE A 428 -35.42 11.64 27.83
N GLY A 429 -34.26 12.28 28.06
CA GLY A 429 -33.33 11.88 29.11
C GLY A 429 -32.74 10.47 28.94
N CYS A 430 -32.87 9.88 27.75
CA CYS A 430 -32.39 8.55 27.46
C CYS A 430 -30.88 8.54 27.10
N ASP A 431 -30.26 7.37 27.11
CA ASP A 431 -28.91 7.20 26.62
C ASP A 431 -28.86 7.33 25.09
N ARG A 432 -27.65 7.58 24.56
CA ARG A 432 -27.41 7.56 23.10
C ARG A 432 -27.72 6.18 22.53
N SER A 433 -28.16 6.17 21.27
CA SER A 433 -28.35 4.92 20.52
C SER A 433 -27.06 4.11 20.46
N LYS A 434 -27.10 2.86 20.90
CA LYS A 434 -25.99 1.91 20.81
C LYS A 434 -25.98 1.14 19.49
N ASN A 435 -27.12 1.11 18.78
CA ASN A 435 -27.31 0.42 17.50
C ASN A 435 -27.86 1.41 16.48
N ALA A 436 -26.97 1.96 15.66
CA ALA A 436 -27.30 2.83 14.54
C ALA A 436 -26.91 2.14 13.23
N HIS A 437 -27.82 2.12 12.28
CA HIS A 437 -27.57 1.69 10.91
C HIS A 437 -27.90 2.86 10.00
N ILE A 438 -26.87 3.46 9.44
CA ILE A 438 -26.96 4.73 8.71
C ILE A 438 -26.72 4.47 7.24
N GLU A 439 -27.71 4.80 6.41
CA GLU A 439 -27.68 4.67 4.97
C GLU A 439 -28.28 5.93 4.29
N ARG A 440 -27.92 6.15 3.03
CA ARG A 440 -28.39 7.28 2.24
C ARG A 440 -29.91 7.34 2.09
N LYS A 441 -30.55 6.18 1.91
CA LYS A 441 -32.03 6.10 1.66
C LYS A 441 -32.84 5.86 2.91
N LYS A 442 -32.30 5.17 3.90
CA LYS A 442 -33.00 4.79 5.12
C LYS A 442 -32.02 4.52 6.24
N SER A 443 -32.15 5.26 7.32
CA SER A 443 -31.38 5.03 8.54
C SER A 443 -32.26 4.48 9.65
N LYS A 444 -31.70 3.61 10.50
CA LYS A 444 -32.38 3.04 11.66
C LYS A 444 -31.54 3.27 12.90
N MET A 445 -32.19 3.86 13.92
CA MET A 445 -31.58 4.06 15.23
C MET A 445 -32.53 3.52 16.31
N THR A 446 -31.97 2.95 17.36
CA THR A 446 -32.74 2.38 18.47
C THR A 446 -32.42 3.13 19.74
N PHE A 447 -33.45 3.66 20.40
CA PHE A 447 -33.36 4.34 21.70
C PHE A 447 -34.18 3.61 22.75
N LEU A 448 -33.66 3.56 23.96
CA LEU A 448 -34.40 3.11 25.15
C LEU A 448 -35.04 4.33 25.80
N VAL A 449 -36.32 4.47 25.63
CA VAL A 449 -37.11 5.58 26.17
C VAL A 449 -38.23 5.04 27.08
N ASP A 450 -38.65 5.81 28.06
CA ASP A 450 -39.65 5.41 29.03
C ASP A 450 -41.07 5.23 28.42
N HIS A 451 -41.31 5.88 27.29
CA HIS A 451 -42.54 5.76 26.52
C HIS A 451 -42.31 5.92 25.04
N LYS A 452 -43.18 5.36 24.21
CA LYS A 452 -43.16 5.59 22.76
C LYS A 452 -43.45 7.07 22.49
N PRO A 453 -42.59 7.77 21.70
CA PRO A 453 -42.82 9.17 21.31
C PRO A 453 -44.23 9.39 20.75
N THR A 454 -44.90 10.42 21.23
CA THR A 454 -46.18 10.86 20.73
C THR A 454 -46.01 11.59 19.39
N ARG A 455 -47.05 11.69 18.58
CA ARG A 455 -47.04 12.44 17.32
C ARG A 455 -46.57 13.90 17.49
N GLN A 456 -46.83 14.50 18.64
CA GLN A 456 -46.43 15.87 18.96
C GLN A 456 -44.91 15.95 19.21
N GLU A 457 -44.38 14.97 19.92
CA GLU A 457 -42.92 14.84 20.17
C GLU A 457 -42.17 14.47 18.89
N GLU A 458 -42.70 13.55 18.06
CA GLU A 458 -42.13 13.25 16.74
C GLU A 458 -42.01 14.48 15.85
N LYS A 459 -43.08 15.32 15.83
CA LYS A 459 -43.10 16.56 15.08
C LYS A 459 -42.15 17.61 15.66
N ALA A 460 -41.95 17.65 16.97
CA ALA A 460 -40.98 18.54 17.61
C ALA A 460 -39.55 18.14 17.27
N ILE A 461 -39.24 16.84 17.24
CA ILE A 461 -37.95 16.31 16.80
C ILE A 461 -37.67 16.71 15.33
N GLU A 462 -38.64 16.45 14.45
CA GLU A 462 -38.52 16.79 13.02
C GLU A 462 -38.27 18.29 12.81
N THR A 463 -39.04 19.13 13.52
CA THR A 463 -38.93 20.59 13.40
C THR A 463 -37.55 21.07 13.87
N GLU A 464 -37.07 20.57 14.99
CA GLU A 464 -35.78 20.98 15.54
C GLU A 464 -34.60 20.43 14.70
N MET A 465 -34.70 19.22 14.18
CA MET A 465 -33.70 18.68 13.23
C MET A 465 -33.58 19.56 11.99
N ASN A 466 -34.70 19.92 11.36
CA ASN A 466 -34.71 20.78 10.20
C ASN A 466 -34.14 22.16 10.50
N ARG A 467 -34.49 22.73 11.64
CA ARG A 467 -33.94 24.01 12.09
C ARG A 467 -32.42 23.97 12.26
N LEU A 468 -31.89 22.88 12.84
CA LEU A 468 -30.44 22.71 13.02
C LEU A 468 -29.70 22.52 11.70
N ILE A 469 -30.31 21.82 10.73
CA ILE A 469 -29.77 21.64 9.39
C ILE A 469 -29.76 22.98 8.63
N GLU A 470 -30.82 23.77 8.71
CA GLU A 470 -30.92 25.08 8.07
C GLU A 470 -29.94 26.12 8.64
N LEU A 471 -29.47 25.94 9.87
CA LEU A 471 -28.45 26.81 10.46
C LEU A 471 -27.06 26.64 9.87
N ASP A 472 -26.83 25.59 9.09
CA ASP A 472 -25.54 25.28 8.42
C ASP A 472 -24.31 25.50 9.33
N MET A 473 -24.40 24.94 10.55
CA MET A 473 -23.38 25.14 11.57
C MET A 473 -22.06 24.48 11.15
N PRO A 474 -20.91 25.16 11.31
CA PRO A 474 -19.63 24.56 11.02
C PRO A 474 -19.36 23.36 11.94
N VAL A 475 -18.91 22.25 11.36
CA VAL A 475 -18.46 21.08 12.13
C VAL A 475 -16.98 21.29 12.43
N SER A 476 -16.63 21.27 13.72
CA SER A 476 -15.24 21.33 14.17
C SER A 476 -14.84 20.01 14.81
N TYR A 477 -13.59 19.67 14.69
CA TYR A 477 -12.96 18.52 15.35
C TYR A 477 -11.98 19.03 16.39
N GLU A 478 -12.04 18.47 17.57
CA GLU A 478 -11.14 18.83 18.68
C GLU A 478 -10.56 17.55 19.27
N PHE A 479 -9.25 17.54 19.47
CA PHE A 479 -8.59 16.47 20.21
C PHE A 479 -8.76 16.71 21.70
N VAL A 480 -9.20 15.70 22.42
CA VAL A 480 -9.42 15.78 23.86
C VAL A 480 -8.44 14.84 24.56
N ASP A 481 -7.68 15.40 25.51
CA ASP A 481 -6.79 14.61 26.35
C ASP A 481 -7.63 13.70 27.29
N ARG A 482 -7.27 12.42 27.34
CA ARG A 482 -7.95 11.43 28.20
C ARG A 482 -7.92 11.79 29.69
N ASP A 483 -6.85 12.44 30.13
CA ASP A 483 -6.67 12.86 31.52
C ASP A 483 -7.40 14.16 31.86
N HIS A 484 -7.89 14.89 30.83
CA HIS A 484 -8.58 16.17 30.96
C HIS A 484 -9.81 16.26 30.08
N ILE A 485 -10.76 15.32 30.26
CA ILE A 485 -11.98 15.25 29.45
C ILE A 485 -12.94 16.37 29.87
N PRO A 486 -13.34 17.28 28.96
CA PRO A 486 -14.37 18.26 29.23
C PRO A 486 -15.69 17.60 29.63
N ALA A 487 -16.43 18.21 30.56
CA ALA A 487 -17.69 17.64 31.09
C ALA A 487 -18.77 17.37 30.03
N ASN A 488 -18.68 17.98 28.88
CA ASN A 488 -19.55 17.81 27.72
C ASN A 488 -19.15 16.69 26.77
N VAL A 489 -17.97 16.09 26.95
CA VAL A 489 -17.46 14.96 26.16
C VAL A 489 -17.77 13.65 26.87
N LYS A 490 -18.35 12.68 26.14
CA LYS A 490 -18.67 11.35 26.68
C LYS A 490 -17.88 10.30 25.85
N LEU A 491 -17.20 9.40 26.53
CA LEU A 491 -16.38 8.33 25.93
C LEU A 491 -17.11 6.97 25.85
N ASP A 492 -18.40 6.94 26.13
CA ASP A 492 -19.23 5.73 26.24
C ASP A 492 -19.35 4.88 24.95
N ARG A 493 -18.80 5.36 23.84
CA ARG A 493 -18.74 4.63 22.57
C ARG A 493 -17.34 4.26 22.12
N LEU A 494 -16.33 4.62 22.86
CA LEU A 494 -14.98 4.16 22.55
C LEU A 494 -14.85 2.69 22.95
N PRO A 495 -14.26 1.83 22.10
CA PRO A 495 -13.88 0.48 22.50
C PRO A 495 -12.97 0.51 23.74
N ASP A 496 -13.11 -0.48 24.63
CA ASP A 496 -12.29 -0.57 25.84
C ASP A 496 -10.80 -0.69 25.56
N ASP A 497 -10.46 -1.13 24.34
CA ASP A 497 -9.10 -1.29 23.80
C ASP A 497 -8.68 -0.14 22.87
N ALA A 498 -9.46 0.93 22.74
CA ALA A 498 -9.05 2.11 22.02
C ALA A 498 -7.80 2.68 22.67
N SER A 499 -6.66 2.20 22.18
CA SER A 499 -5.36 2.72 22.57
C SER A 499 -5.24 4.17 22.10
N GLU A 500 -4.61 4.95 22.92
CA GLU A 500 -4.18 6.32 22.75
C GLU A 500 -4.01 6.77 21.31
N THR A 501 -4.87 7.62 20.84
CA THR A 501 -4.64 8.50 19.71
C THR A 501 -5.05 9.91 20.07
#